data_e93dcb9dbc8da7df100053e836232205
#
_entry.id   e93dcb9dbc8da7df100053e836232205
#
_cell.length_a   1.000
_cell.length_b   1.000
_cell.length_c   1.000
_cell.angle_alpha   90.00
_cell.angle_beta   90.00
_cell.angle_gamma   90.00
#
_symmetry.space_group_name_H-M   'P 1'
#
loop_
_entity.id
_entity.type
_entity.pdbx_description
1 polymer ?
#
loop_
_entity_poly.entity_id
_entity_poly.type
_entity_poly.pdbx_seq_one_letter_code
_entity_poly.pdbx_strand_id
1 'polypeptide(L)'
;MIHYHGLPITPATAAVRAVSGGHAFVSFRHPDQLTIALEVAQSFAVDNGAFSAWRSGQPITAWSQFYEWVGELHRYPNFDFAVIPDVIDGSEADNDALLAEWPWRTSAPHVGAPVWHLHESLDRLDRLVSEWPRICLGSSGEFAQIGTPAWWTRMAQAMDVICDKAGRPASKLHGLRMLDPAIFSRFPFASADSTNIGQNVGIDSAWRGTYTPPTKEARAAIMRERIESHSALTFWDRKASPIQQPLFMGA
;
A
#
# COMPACT_ATOMS: atom_id res chain seq x y z
N MET A 1 -12.36 4.41 2.02
CA MET A 1 -11.02 3.77 1.96
C MET A 1 -10.02 4.66 2.66
N ILE A 2 -8.94 4.12 3.22
CA ILE A 2 -7.82 4.89 3.81
C ILE A 2 -6.76 5.13 2.74
N HIS A 3 -6.30 6.40 2.60
CA HIS A 3 -5.29 6.81 1.65
C HIS A 3 -3.97 7.08 2.39
N TYR A 4 -3.02 6.13 2.34
CA TYR A 4 -1.73 6.26 3.01
C TYR A 4 -0.72 6.98 2.13
N HIS A 5 -0.30 8.19 2.54
CA HIS A 5 0.75 8.93 1.85
C HIS A 5 2.12 8.55 2.40
N GLY A 6 2.98 8.06 1.50
CA GLY A 6 4.32 7.57 1.86
C GLY A 6 5.28 8.69 2.24
N LEU A 7 5.94 8.50 3.36
CA LEU A 7 7.04 9.35 3.85
C LEU A 7 8.40 8.70 3.54
N PRO A 8 9.48 9.50 3.41
CA PRO A 8 9.57 10.94 3.64
C PRO A 8 9.15 11.80 2.45
N ILE A 9 8.70 13.03 2.73
CA ILE A 9 8.43 14.09 1.75
C ILE A 9 9.28 15.32 2.11
N THR A 10 9.96 15.91 1.12
CA THR A 10 10.85 17.05 1.33
C THR A 10 10.30 18.33 0.67
N PRO A 11 10.19 19.45 1.42
CA PRO A 11 10.59 19.66 2.83
C PRO A 11 9.61 19.05 3.86
N ALA A 12 10.01 19.04 5.14
CA ALA A 12 9.16 18.52 6.23
C ALA A 12 7.80 19.25 6.34
N THR A 13 7.74 20.53 6.02
CA THR A 13 6.48 21.30 5.93
C THR A 13 5.52 20.76 4.86
N ALA A 14 6.04 20.26 3.75
CA ALA A 14 5.22 19.58 2.74
C ALA A 14 4.74 18.19 3.23
N ALA A 15 5.57 17.47 4.00
CA ALA A 15 5.15 16.23 4.65
C ALA A 15 4.00 16.47 5.62
N VAL A 16 4.08 17.48 6.47
CA VAL A 16 2.98 17.88 7.37
C VAL A 16 1.71 18.16 6.57
N ARG A 17 1.79 18.88 5.46
CA ARG A 17 0.61 19.15 4.60
C ARG A 17 0.03 17.90 3.96
N ALA A 18 0.88 16.93 3.63
CA ALA A 18 0.44 15.68 3.02
C ALA A 18 -0.30 14.77 4.00
N VAL A 19 0.08 14.75 5.29
CA VAL A 19 -0.44 13.74 6.23
C VAL A 19 -1.22 14.29 7.42
N SER A 20 -1.24 15.60 7.67
CA SER A 20 -1.96 16.20 8.80
C SER A 20 -3.47 15.92 8.74
N GLY A 21 -4.02 15.28 9.79
CA GLY A 21 -5.42 14.84 9.83
C GLY A 21 -5.78 13.75 8.81
N GLY A 22 -4.78 13.20 8.11
CA GLY A 22 -4.91 12.09 7.17
C GLY A 22 -4.07 10.89 7.61
N HIS A 23 -3.51 10.14 6.66
CA HIS A 23 -2.86 8.86 6.96
C HIS A 23 -1.46 8.79 6.37
N ALA A 24 -0.48 8.35 7.17
CA ALA A 24 0.92 8.25 6.80
C ALA A 24 1.37 6.79 6.63
N PHE A 25 2.24 6.55 5.64
CA PHE A 25 2.94 5.28 5.46
C PHE A 25 4.43 5.49 5.66
N VAL A 26 5.02 4.85 6.68
CA VAL A 26 6.41 5.09 7.09
C VAL A 26 7.23 3.85 6.84
N SER A 27 8.27 3.96 6.02
CA SER A 27 9.16 2.82 5.75
C SER A 27 10.23 2.67 6.83
N PHE A 28 10.48 1.43 7.26
CA PHE A 28 11.58 1.07 8.16
C PHE A 28 12.96 1.50 7.62
N ARG A 29 13.13 1.53 6.30
CA ARG A 29 14.37 2.00 5.65
C ARG A 29 14.54 3.53 5.72
N HIS A 30 13.47 4.29 5.91
CA HIS A 30 13.45 5.74 5.88
C HIS A 30 12.54 6.30 6.99
N PRO A 31 12.88 6.06 8.28
CA PRO A 31 12.04 6.47 9.41
C PRO A 31 12.16 7.96 9.77
N ASP A 32 12.94 8.75 9.01
CA ASP A 32 13.32 10.12 9.32
C ASP A 32 12.15 11.05 9.66
N GLN A 33 10.96 10.77 9.14
CA GLN A 33 9.74 11.56 9.38
C GLN A 33 8.69 10.81 10.21
N LEU A 34 9.07 9.77 10.93
CA LEU A 34 8.17 9.04 11.83
C LEU A 34 7.50 9.98 12.84
N THR A 35 8.25 10.92 13.42
CA THR A 35 7.72 11.92 14.37
C THR A 35 6.55 12.72 13.77
N ILE A 36 6.63 13.10 12.50
CA ILE A 36 5.51 13.78 11.81
C ILE A 36 4.29 12.86 11.77
N ALA A 37 4.45 11.58 11.43
CA ALA A 37 3.34 10.63 11.41
C ALA A 37 2.70 10.47 12.80
N LEU A 38 3.51 10.36 13.85
CA LEU A 38 3.05 10.22 15.23
C LEU A 38 2.27 11.44 15.73
N GLU A 39 2.72 12.65 15.37
CA GLU A 39 2.18 13.90 15.92
C GLU A 39 0.96 14.42 15.16
N VAL A 40 0.93 14.30 13.82
CA VAL A 40 -0.09 15.00 13.03
C VAL A 40 -0.99 14.09 12.18
N ALA A 41 -0.65 12.81 12.00
CA ALA A 41 -1.49 11.90 11.24
C ALA A 41 -2.62 11.33 12.10
N GLN A 42 -3.81 11.16 11.48
CA GLN A 42 -4.95 10.48 12.11
C GLN A 42 -4.63 9.00 12.36
N SER A 43 -3.95 8.35 11.41
CA SER A 43 -3.35 7.04 11.62
C SER A 43 -2.08 6.87 10.79
N PHE A 44 -1.26 5.91 11.17
CA PHE A 44 -0.11 5.52 10.37
C PHE A 44 0.02 3.99 10.30
N ALA A 45 0.56 3.54 9.18
CA ALA A 45 1.00 2.18 8.97
C ALA A 45 2.49 2.18 8.63
N VAL A 46 3.15 1.04 8.84
CA VAL A 46 4.59 0.92 8.60
C VAL A 46 4.91 -0.15 7.58
N ASP A 47 5.84 0.19 6.69
CA ASP A 47 6.40 -0.70 5.67
C ASP A 47 7.72 -1.30 6.17
N ASN A 48 7.91 -2.59 5.90
CA ASN A 48 9.11 -3.32 6.30
C ASN A 48 10.38 -2.89 5.53
N GLY A 49 10.23 -2.21 4.38
CA GLY A 49 11.34 -1.73 3.55
C GLY A 49 11.96 -2.78 2.63
N ALA A 50 11.40 -4.00 2.55
CA ALA A 50 11.93 -5.10 1.73
C ALA A 50 12.06 -4.70 0.26
N PHE A 51 11.05 -4.04 -0.31
CA PHE A 51 11.08 -3.61 -1.71
C PHE A 51 12.23 -2.62 -2.00
N SER A 52 12.43 -1.63 -1.14
CA SER A 52 13.51 -0.65 -1.30
C SER A 52 14.88 -1.29 -1.14
N ALA A 53 15.02 -2.23 -0.22
CA ALA A 53 16.23 -3.01 0.02
C ALA A 53 16.57 -3.90 -1.18
N TRP A 54 15.59 -4.66 -1.67
CA TRP A 54 15.72 -5.51 -2.85
C TRP A 54 16.12 -4.68 -4.09
N ARG A 55 15.44 -3.57 -4.34
CA ARG A 55 15.74 -2.68 -5.48
C ARG A 55 17.14 -2.08 -5.43
N SER A 56 17.69 -1.83 -4.24
CA SER A 56 19.07 -1.34 -4.05
C SER A 56 20.12 -2.46 -4.08
N GLY A 57 19.73 -3.71 -4.28
CA GLY A 57 20.63 -4.87 -4.25
C GLY A 57 21.14 -5.22 -2.86
N GLN A 58 20.49 -4.76 -1.81
CA GLN A 58 20.84 -4.98 -0.41
C GLN A 58 19.63 -5.56 0.37
N PRO A 59 19.20 -6.78 0.09
CA PRO A 59 18.04 -7.36 0.76
C PRO A 59 18.26 -7.47 2.27
N ILE A 60 17.17 -7.28 3.02
CA ILE A 60 17.19 -7.44 4.47
C ILE A 60 17.15 -8.92 4.78
N THR A 61 18.12 -9.42 5.57
CA THR A 61 18.25 -10.83 5.94
C THR A 61 17.93 -11.11 7.41
N ALA A 62 17.78 -10.06 8.24
CA ALA A 62 17.44 -10.19 9.66
C ALA A 62 16.40 -9.13 10.04
N TRP A 63 15.33 -9.59 10.67
CA TRP A 63 14.15 -8.77 10.95
C TRP A 63 13.97 -8.39 12.42
N SER A 64 14.90 -8.80 13.32
CA SER A 64 14.79 -8.52 14.76
C SER A 64 14.60 -7.03 15.08
N GLN A 65 15.38 -6.15 14.44
CA GLN A 65 15.25 -4.70 14.63
C GLN A 65 13.90 -4.15 14.13
N PHE A 66 13.36 -4.71 13.04
CA PHE A 66 12.03 -4.36 12.58
C PHE A 66 10.96 -4.80 13.58
N TYR A 67 11.07 -6.00 14.13
CA TYR A 67 10.15 -6.50 15.13
C TYR A 67 10.19 -5.65 16.41
N GLU A 68 11.38 -5.28 16.90
CA GLU A 68 11.54 -4.36 18.02
C GLU A 68 10.85 -3.01 17.73
N TRP A 69 11.11 -2.45 16.58
CA TRP A 69 10.51 -1.17 16.15
C TRP A 69 8.97 -1.24 16.08
N VAL A 70 8.40 -2.29 15.49
CA VAL A 70 6.94 -2.50 15.50
C VAL A 70 6.43 -2.71 16.93
N GLY A 71 7.19 -3.41 17.77
CA GLY A 71 6.89 -3.65 19.19
C GLY A 71 6.75 -2.35 20.00
N GLU A 72 7.47 -1.30 19.63
CA GLU A 72 7.30 0.03 20.20
C GLU A 72 6.11 0.77 19.58
N LEU A 73 6.00 0.74 18.25
CA LEU A 73 5.03 1.54 17.51
C LEU A 73 3.59 1.07 17.65
N HIS A 74 3.35 -0.23 17.76
CA HIS A 74 1.97 -0.75 17.83
C HIS A 74 1.22 -0.33 19.11
N ARG A 75 1.91 0.27 20.08
CA ARG A 75 1.32 0.83 21.31
C ARG A 75 0.74 2.24 21.13
N TYR A 76 1.09 2.91 20.03
CA TYR A 76 0.53 4.22 19.76
C TYR A 76 -0.93 4.12 19.33
N PRO A 77 -1.82 5.00 19.85
CA PRO A 77 -3.25 4.92 19.55
C PRO A 77 -3.61 5.09 18.09
N ASN A 78 -2.75 5.78 17.32
CA ASN A 78 -2.92 6.03 15.90
C ASN A 78 -2.16 5.04 14.98
N PHE A 79 -1.56 3.98 15.55
CA PHE A 79 -1.01 2.88 14.75
C PHE A 79 -2.13 2.03 14.14
N ASP A 80 -2.05 1.70 12.84
CA ASP A 80 -3.03 0.82 12.19
C ASP A 80 -2.47 -0.59 11.96
N PHE A 81 -1.37 -0.72 11.20
CA PHE A 81 -0.74 -2.03 10.94
C PHE A 81 0.71 -1.89 10.47
N ALA A 82 1.44 -3.01 10.52
CA ALA A 82 2.73 -3.18 9.87
C ALA A 82 2.64 -4.16 8.71
N VAL A 83 3.31 -3.88 7.60
CA VAL A 83 3.54 -4.88 6.55
C VAL A 83 4.51 -5.92 7.10
N ILE A 84 4.08 -7.17 7.17
CA ILE A 84 4.93 -8.27 7.64
C ILE A 84 6.11 -8.44 6.68
N PRO A 85 7.32 -8.74 7.17
CA PRO A 85 8.48 -9.02 6.32
C PRO A 85 8.19 -10.00 5.19
N ASP A 86 8.71 -9.70 4.01
CA ASP A 86 8.51 -10.48 2.80
C ASP A 86 9.77 -10.54 1.93
N VAL A 87 9.84 -11.51 1.04
CA VAL A 87 10.88 -11.64 0.00
C VAL A 87 10.23 -11.39 -1.36
N ILE A 88 10.61 -10.27 -2.02
CA ILE A 88 9.93 -9.74 -3.21
C ILE A 88 9.91 -10.72 -4.40
N ASP A 89 11.01 -11.42 -4.62
CA ASP A 89 11.23 -12.44 -5.67
C ASP A 89 11.44 -13.84 -5.09
N GLY A 90 11.08 -14.02 -3.82
CA GLY A 90 11.14 -15.29 -3.11
C GLY A 90 10.04 -16.27 -3.51
N SER A 91 10.20 -17.51 -3.06
CA SER A 91 9.15 -18.51 -3.15
C SER A 91 8.07 -18.28 -2.08
N GLU A 92 6.91 -18.92 -2.27
CA GLU A 92 5.86 -18.96 -1.24
C GLU A 92 6.35 -19.51 0.08
N ALA A 93 7.26 -20.52 0.04
CA ALA A 93 7.85 -21.10 1.24
C ALA A 93 8.74 -20.12 2.00
N ASP A 94 9.50 -19.27 1.29
CA ASP A 94 10.32 -18.23 1.91
C ASP A 94 9.44 -17.20 2.63
N ASN A 95 8.38 -16.77 1.97
CA ASN A 95 7.40 -15.83 2.53
C ASN A 95 6.63 -16.45 3.72
N ASP A 96 6.23 -17.71 3.62
CA ASP A 96 5.55 -18.42 4.72
C ASP A 96 6.47 -18.64 5.94
N ALA A 97 7.76 -18.82 5.75
CA ALA A 97 8.74 -18.88 6.85
C ALA A 97 8.76 -17.56 7.62
N LEU A 98 8.78 -16.41 6.94
CA LEU A 98 8.72 -15.09 7.58
C LEU A 98 7.38 -14.84 8.29
N LEU A 99 6.27 -15.34 7.74
CA LEU A 99 4.98 -15.30 8.45
C LEU A 99 4.98 -16.13 9.73
N ALA A 100 5.70 -17.26 9.76
CA ALA A 100 5.84 -18.08 10.97
C ALA A 100 6.67 -17.38 12.05
N GLU A 101 7.61 -16.53 11.68
CA GLU A 101 8.44 -15.73 12.59
C GLU A 101 7.74 -14.51 13.15
N TRP A 102 6.56 -14.10 12.59
CA TRP A 102 5.86 -12.88 13.01
C TRP A 102 5.41 -12.95 14.47
N PRO A 103 5.91 -12.06 15.35
CA PRO A 103 5.70 -12.19 16.82
C PRO A 103 4.23 -12.08 17.25
N TRP A 104 3.40 -11.38 16.50
CA TRP A 104 2.00 -11.11 16.85
C TRP A 104 1.00 -11.98 16.08
N ARG A 105 1.46 -13.01 15.38
CA ARG A 105 0.59 -13.86 14.53
C ARG A 105 -0.64 -14.38 15.25
N THR A 106 -0.51 -14.83 16.49
CA THR A 106 -1.59 -15.43 17.28
C THR A 106 -2.17 -14.48 18.34
N SER A 107 -1.32 -13.64 18.95
CA SER A 107 -1.73 -12.78 20.06
C SER A 107 -2.45 -11.50 19.60
N ALA A 108 -2.06 -10.95 18.47
CA ALA A 108 -2.62 -9.71 17.91
C ALA A 108 -2.49 -9.68 16.38
N PRO A 109 -3.21 -10.54 15.63
CA PRO A 109 -3.07 -10.67 14.19
C PRO A 109 -3.38 -9.37 13.41
N HIS A 110 -4.10 -8.43 14.02
CA HIS A 110 -4.40 -7.13 13.43
C HIS A 110 -3.18 -6.18 13.35
N VAL A 111 -2.11 -6.45 14.12
CA VAL A 111 -0.87 -5.65 14.12
C VAL A 111 -0.11 -5.83 12.79
N GLY A 112 -0.24 -6.99 12.14
CA GLY A 112 0.44 -7.31 10.90
C GLY A 112 -0.49 -7.52 9.72
N ALA A 113 0.03 -7.28 8.51
CA ALA A 113 -0.61 -7.61 7.26
C ALA A 113 0.41 -8.34 6.36
N PRO A 114 0.19 -9.64 6.05
CA PRO A 114 1.06 -10.39 5.15
C PRO A 114 0.95 -9.86 3.73
N VAL A 115 2.02 -10.05 2.94
CA VAL A 115 2.01 -9.72 1.51
C VAL A 115 1.69 -10.98 0.70
N TRP A 116 0.72 -10.86 -0.18
CA TRP A 116 0.56 -11.75 -1.31
C TRP A 116 1.14 -11.07 -2.55
N HIS A 117 2.13 -11.70 -3.15
CA HIS A 117 2.75 -11.23 -4.38
C HIS A 117 1.97 -11.75 -5.59
N LEU A 118 1.72 -10.89 -6.58
CA LEU A 118 0.88 -11.23 -7.73
C LEU A 118 1.40 -12.45 -8.54
N HIS A 119 2.67 -12.81 -8.44
CA HIS A 119 3.21 -14.01 -9.09
C HIS A 119 2.94 -15.32 -8.32
N GLU A 120 2.56 -15.22 -7.02
CA GLU A 120 2.27 -16.39 -6.18
C GLU A 120 0.93 -17.03 -6.54
N SER A 121 0.68 -18.26 -6.08
CA SER A 121 -0.53 -19.00 -6.39
C SER A 121 -1.79 -18.35 -5.79
N LEU A 122 -2.94 -18.59 -6.43
CA LEU A 122 -4.23 -18.18 -5.88
C LEU A 122 -4.63 -19.02 -4.66
N ASP A 123 -4.10 -20.24 -4.51
CA ASP A 123 -4.31 -21.08 -3.32
C ASP A 123 -3.67 -20.46 -2.09
N ARG A 124 -2.44 -19.87 -2.24
CA ARG A 124 -1.83 -19.11 -1.16
C ARG A 124 -2.67 -17.87 -0.80
N LEU A 125 -3.19 -17.17 -1.80
CA LEU A 125 -4.06 -16.02 -1.57
C LEU A 125 -5.30 -16.40 -0.76
N ASP A 126 -6.01 -17.46 -1.14
CA ASP A 126 -7.21 -17.95 -0.43
C ASP A 126 -6.91 -18.29 1.03
N ARG A 127 -5.77 -18.96 1.27
CA ARG A 127 -5.30 -19.27 2.61
C ARG A 127 -5.01 -17.99 3.42
N LEU A 128 -4.28 -17.03 2.87
CA LEU A 128 -3.97 -15.77 3.57
C LEU A 128 -5.24 -14.99 3.92
N VAL A 129 -6.19 -14.91 2.99
CA VAL A 129 -7.47 -14.23 3.21
C VAL A 129 -8.28 -14.87 4.33
N SER A 130 -8.22 -16.20 4.47
CA SER A 130 -8.91 -16.93 5.53
C SER A 130 -8.25 -16.79 6.90
N GLU A 131 -6.91 -16.63 6.94
CA GLU A 131 -6.13 -16.61 8.18
C GLU A 131 -5.92 -15.19 8.75
N TRP A 132 -5.95 -14.15 7.91
CA TRP A 132 -5.57 -12.80 8.31
C TRP A 132 -6.69 -11.77 8.14
N PRO A 133 -6.88 -10.86 9.11
CA PRO A 133 -7.90 -9.82 9.03
C PRO A 133 -7.58 -8.73 7.99
N ARG A 134 -6.32 -8.65 7.56
CA ARG A 134 -5.83 -7.76 6.49
C ARG A 134 -4.73 -8.45 5.71
N ILE A 135 -4.72 -8.25 4.39
CA ILE A 135 -3.64 -8.65 3.50
C ILE A 135 -3.19 -7.49 2.62
N CYS A 136 -1.91 -7.49 2.27
CA CYS A 136 -1.33 -6.57 1.30
C CYS A 136 -1.20 -7.26 -0.05
N LEU A 137 -1.55 -6.54 -1.13
CA LEU A 137 -1.39 -7.01 -2.51
C LEU A 137 -0.17 -6.32 -3.13
N GLY A 138 0.87 -7.08 -3.47
CA GLY A 138 2.14 -6.61 -4.00
C GLY A 138 2.33 -6.95 -5.47
N SER A 139 2.58 -5.95 -6.31
CA SER A 139 2.90 -6.14 -7.73
C SER A 139 4.34 -6.61 -7.90
N SER A 140 4.54 -7.82 -8.48
CA SER A 140 5.83 -8.50 -8.55
C SER A 140 5.91 -9.44 -9.74
N GLY A 141 7.09 -9.98 -10.03
CA GLY A 141 7.32 -10.89 -11.14
C GLY A 141 6.86 -10.30 -12.48
N GLU A 142 6.17 -11.10 -13.28
CA GLU A 142 5.57 -10.68 -14.56
C GLU A 142 4.47 -9.62 -14.42
N PHE A 143 3.92 -9.45 -13.20
CA PHE A 143 2.91 -8.45 -12.87
C PHE A 143 3.49 -7.23 -12.14
N ALA A 144 4.79 -7.01 -12.18
CA ALA A 144 5.45 -5.90 -11.48
C ALA A 144 5.00 -4.51 -11.98
N GLN A 145 4.63 -4.42 -13.27
CA GLN A 145 4.15 -3.17 -13.87
C GLN A 145 2.65 -3.02 -13.70
N ILE A 146 2.25 -2.17 -12.75
CA ILE A 146 0.85 -1.85 -12.47
C ILE A 146 0.18 -1.23 -13.69
N GLY A 147 -1.08 -1.63 -13.96
CA GLY A 147 -1.89 -1.07 -15.03
C GLY A 147 -1.72 -1.72 -16.41
N THR A 148 -0.84 -2.72 -16.56
CA THR A 148 -0.77 -3.50 -17.80
C THR A 148 -1.98 -4.44 -17.95
N PRO A 149 -2.33 -4.89 -19.17
CA PRO A 149 -3.41 -5.86 -19.37
C PRO A 149 -3.22 -7.15 -18.53
N ALA A 150 -2.00 -7.68 -18.44
CA ALA A 150 -1.69 -8.85 -17.63
C ALA A 150 -1.95 -8.58 -16.13
N TRP A 151 -1.51 -7.43 -15.63
CA TRP A 151 -1.74 -7.01 -14.26
C TRP A 151 -3.25 -6.90 -13.95
N TRP A 152 -4.04 -6.26 -14.82
CA TRP A 152 -5.49 -6.16 -14.64
C TRP A 152 -6.18 -7.51 -14.59
N THR A 153 -5.78 -8.42 -15.50
CA THR A 153 -6.30 -9.80 -15.52
C THR A 153 -5.98 -10.51 -14.22
N ARG A 154 -4.73 -10.40 -13.73
CA ARG A 154 -4.30 -11.05 -12.51
C ARG A 154 -5.02 -10.50 -11.27
N MET A 155 -5.18 -9.19 -11.20
CA MET A 155 -5.94 -8.55 -10.12
C MET A 155 -7.41 -8.98 -10.12
N ALA A 156 -8.03 -9.13 -11.30
CA ALA A 156 -9.39 -9.64 -11.39
C ALA A 156 -9.51 -11.08 -10.86
N GLN A 157 -8.57 -11.97 -11.22
CA GLN A 157 -8.49 -13.33 -10.67
C GLN A 157 -8.34 -13.31 -9.14
N ALA A 158 -7.48 -12.43 -8.63
CA ALA A 158 -7.31 -12.26 -7.19
C ALA A 158 -8.62 -11.83 -6.50
N MET A 159 -9.33 -10.83 -7.06
CA MET A 159 -10.61 -10.39 -6.50
C MET A 159 -11.68 -11.49 -6.53
N ASP A 160 -11.68 -12.36 -7.56
CA ASP A 160 -12.60 -13.49 -7.64
C ASP A 160 -12.37 -14.55 -6.55
N VAL A 161 -11.14 -14.69 -6.07
CA VAL A 161 -10.78 -15.53 -4.91
C VAL A 161 -11.14 -14.85 -3.59
N ILE A 162 -10.77 -13.58 -3.44
CA ILE A 162 -10.89 -12.83 -2.18
C ILE A 162 -12.35 -12.55 -1.81
N CYS A 163 -13.20 -12.28 -2.82
CA CYS A 163 -14.54 -11.78 -2.58
C CYS A 163 -15.61 -12.89 -2.58
N ASP A 164 -16.55 -12.77 -1.67
CA ASP A 164 -17.72 -13.64 -1.62
C ASP A 164 -18.66 -13.48 -2.84
N LYS A 165 -19.78 -14.21 -2.87
CA LYS A 165 -20.78 -14.12 -3.93
C LYS A 165 -21.43 -12.73 -4.07
N ALA A 166 -21.42 -11.94 -3.01
CA ALA A 166 -21.91 -10.55 -2.98
C ALA A 166 -20.83 -9.54 -3.36
N GLY A 167 -19.60 -9.98 -3.70
CA GLY A 167 -18.47 -9.15 -4.06
C GLY A 167 -17.76 -8.52 -2.86
N ARG A 168 -18.02 -8.97 -1.64
CA ARG A 168 -17.40 -8.41 -0.44
C ARG A 168 -16.11 -9.15 -0.12
N PRO A 169 -15.00 -8.41 0.07
CA PRO A 169 -13.74 -9.04 0.49
C PRO A 169 -13.86 -9.71 1.85
N ALA A 170 -13.31 -10.91 1.99
CA ALA A 170 -13.31 -11.66 3.25
C ALA A 170 -12.33 -11.09 4.27
N SER A 171 -11.31 -10.35 3.84
CA SER A 171 -10.38 -9.60 4.69
C SER A 171 -10.17 -8.17 4.16
N LYS A 172 -9.62 -7.28 4.99
CA LYS A 172 -9.26 -5.91 4.54
C LYS A 172 -8.13 -5.97 3.54
N LEU A 173 -8.30 -5.34 2.38
CA LEU A 173 -7.28 -5.32 1.33
C LEU A 173 -6.49 -4.02 1.38
N HIS A 174 -5.16 -4.14 1.36
CA HIS A 174 -4.24 -3.01 1.20
C HIS A 174 -3.47 -3.15 -0.11
N GLY A 175 -3.58 -2.15 -0.99
CA GLY A 175 -2.86 -2.11 -2.27
C GLY A 175 -1.50 -1.43 -2.12
N LEU A 176 -0.40 -2.20 -2.10
CA LEU A 176 0.96 -1.66 -2.03
C LEU A 176 1.31 -0.90 -3.31
N ARG A 177 1.67 0.38 -3.16
CA ARG A 177 1.98 1.32 -4.26
C ARG A 177 0.82 1.52 -5.24
N MET A 178 -0.41 1.26 -4.82
CA MET A 178 -1.62 1.33 -5.66
C MET A 178 -2.50 2.54 -5.33
N LEU A 179 -1.98 3.56 -4.63
CA LEU A 179 -2.73 4.78 -4.32
C LEU A 179 -2.72 5.73 -5.53
N ASP A 180 -3.34 5.27 -6.60
CA ASP A 180 -3.66 6.03 -7.82
C ASP A 180 -5.16 5.91 -8.07
N PRO A 181 -5.91 7.03 -8.22
CA PRO A 181 -7.34 7.00 -8.50
C PRO A 181 -7.74 6.12 -9.70
N ALA A 182 -6.90 6.05 -10.74
CA ALA A 182 -7.14 5.18 -11.89
C ALA A 182 -7.09 3.69 -11.54
N ILE A 183 -6.43 3.33 -10.44
CA ILE A 183 -6.26 1.97 -9.95
C ILE A 183 -7.23 1.66 -8.83
N PHE A 184 -7.11 2.35 -7.69
CA PHE A 184 -7.85 1.96 -6.48
C PHE A 184 -9.35 2.11 -6.61
N SER A 185 -9.84 3.03 -7.45
CA SER A 185 -11.28 3.19 -7.68
C SER A 185 -11.94 1.99 -8.38
N ARG A 186 -11.16 1.01 -8.82
CA ARG A 186 -11.65 -0.19 -9.50
C ARG A 186 -11.70 -1.45 -8.62
N PHE A 187 -11.23 -1.36 -7.38
CA PHE A 187 -11.15 -2.48 -6.45
C PHE A 187 -11.75 -2.14 -5.09
N PRO A 188 -12.23 -3.12 -4.33
CA PRO A 188 -12.78 -2.91 -2.99
C PRO A 188 -11.66 -2.83 -1.93
N PHE A 189 -10.69 -1.93 -2.13
CA PHE A 189 -9.59 -1.72 -1.20
C PHE A 189 -10.07 -1.04 0.08
N ALA A 190 -9.66 -1.56 1.23
CA ALA A 190 -9.80 -0.89 2.52
C ALA A 190 -8.78 0.25 2.64
N SER A 191 -7.60 0.08 2.04
CA SER A 191 -6.52 1.06 2.03
C SER A 191 -5.56 0.82 0.86
N ALA A 192 -4.79 1.85 0.49
CA ALA A 192 -3.64 1.74 -0.40
C ALA A 192 -2.62 2.80 -0.03
N ASP A 193 -1.35 2.59 -0.44
CA ASP A 193 -0.26 3.55 -0.26
C ASP A 193 0.35 4.01 -1.58
N SER A 194 1.05 5.12 -1.53
CA SER A 194 1.95 5.58 -2.58
C SER A 194 2.93 6.62 -2.07
N THR A 195 4.14 6.63 -2.62
CA THR A 195 5.14 7.71 -2.47
C THR A 195 4.96 8.83 -3.51
N ASN A 196 3.85 8.87 -4.23
CA ASN A 196 3.61 9.79 -5.35
C ASN A 196 3.85 11.27 -4.97
N ILE A 197 3.34 11.72 -3.82
CA ILE A 197 3.56 13.11 -3.36
C ILE A 197 5.06 13.36 -3.16
N GLY A 198 5.77 12.48 -2.44
CA GLY A 198 7.20 12.60 -2.20
C GLY A 198 8.03 12.68 -3.48
N GLN A 199 7.67 11.88 -4.46
CA GLN A 199 8.36 11.83 -5.75
C GLN A 199 8.07 13.04 -6.64
N ASN A 200 6.87 13.58 -6.63
CA ASN A 200 6.40 14.56 -7.63
C ASN A 200 6.22 15.99 -7.09
N VAL A 201 6.21 16.22 -5.78
CA VAL A 201 5.98 17.55 -5.20
C VAL A 201 7.01 18.60 -5.65
N GLY A 202 8.24 18.16 -6.02
CA GLY A 202 9.31 19.03 -6.54
C GLY A 202 9.38 19.13 -8.06
N ILE A 203 8.52 18.41 -8.81
CA ILE A 203 8.64 18.28 -10.27
C ILE A 203 7.63 19.18 -10.97
N ASP A 204 8.11 20.22 -11.67
CA ASP A 204 7.25 21.17 -12.39
C ASP A 204 6.50 20.51 -13.56
N SER A 205 7.07 19.49 -14.19
CA SER A 205 6.41 18.75 -15.28
C SER A 205 5.13 18.01 -14.85
N ALA A 206 4.96 17.72 -13.57
CA ALA A 206 3.72 17.14 -13.02
C ALA A 206 2.52 18.10 -13.12
N TRP A 207 2.77 19.38 -13.39
CA TRP A 207 1.77 20.45 -13.45
C TRP A 207 1.52 20.96 -14.88
N ARG A 208 2.07 20.31 -15.91
CA ARG A 208 1.90 20.75 -17.32
C ARG A 208 0.42 20.86 -17.68
N GLY A 209 0.07 21.98 -18.28
CA GLY A 209 -1.33 22.30 -18.67
C GLY A 209 -2.23 22.78 -17.54
N THR A 210 -1.69 22.93 -16.32
CA THR A 210 -2.43 23.44 -15.15
C THR A 210 -1.61 24.51 -14.44
N TYR A 211 -2.25 25.27 -13.53
CA TYR A 211 -1.53 26.19 -12.65
C TYR A 211 -0.56 25.43 -11.76
N THR A 212 0.70 25.84 -11.78
CA THR A 212 1.74 25.28 -10.90
C THR A 212 1.74 26.05 -9.58
N PRO A 213 1.37 25.42 -8.46
CA PRO A 213 1.43 26.09 -7.16
C PRO A 213 2.85 26.50 -6.80
N PRO A 214 3.06 27.69 -6.19
CA PRO A 214 4.40 28.26 -6.01
C PRO A 214 5.25 27.53 -4.98
N THR A 215 4.64 26.85 -4.00
CA THR A 215 5.35 26.17 -2.93
C THR A 215 5.10 24.66 -2.92
N LYS A 216 6.06 23.90 -2.40
CA LYS A 216 5.93 22.44 -2.27
C LYS A 216 4.80 22.05 -1.30
N GLU A 217 4.55 22.87 -0.28
CA GLU A 217 3.44 22.68 0.66
C GLU A 217 2.07 22.80 -0.04
N ALA A 218 1.90 23.81 -0.90
CA ALA A 218 0.68 23.98 -1.67
C ALA A 218 0.51 22.83 -2.68
N ARG A 219 1.60 22.39 -3.32
CA ARG A 219 1.59 21.23 -4.23
C ARG A 219 1.21 19.95 -3.49
N ALA A 220 1.80 19.68 -2.32
CA ALA A 220 1.46 18.51 -1.52
C ALA A 220 -0.02 18.49 -1.13
N ALA A 221 -0.58 19.64 -0.71
CA ALA A 221 -2.00 19.75 -0.36
C ALA A 221 -2.92 19.45 -1.56
N ILE A 222 -2.63 20.02 -2.74
CA ILE A 222 -3.43 19.81 -3.95
C ILE A 222 -3.29 18.36 -4.45
N MET A 223 -2.10 17.76 -4.41
CA MET A 223 -1.90 16.36 -4.81
C MET A 223 -2.67 15.42 -3.89
N ARG A 224 -2.63 15.68 -2.58
CA ARG A 224 -3.43 14.95 -1.60
C ARG A 224 -4.92 15.06 -1.91
N GLU A 225 -5.45 16.27 -2.08
CA GLU A 225 -6.87 16.51 -2.38
C GLU A 225 -7.31 15.78 -3.66
N ARG A 226 -6.49 15.82 -4.73
CA ARG A 226 -6.78 15.10 -5.98
C ARG A 226 -6.90 13.60 -5.78
N ILE A 227 -6.10 13.01 -4.90
CA ILE A 227 -6.14 11.57 -4.60
C ILE A 227 -7.37 11.28 -3.71
N GLU A 228 -7.51 12.02 -2.61
CA GLU A 228 -8.53 11.77 -1.58
C GLU A 228 -9.96 12.15 -2.02
N SER A 229 -10.12 12.89 -3.13
CA SER A 229 -11.44 13.12 -3.75
C SER A 229 -12.05 11.87 -4.39
N HIS A 230 -11.30 10.78 -4.50
CA HIS A 230 -11.75 9.50 -5.03
C HIS A 230 -11.83 8.45 -3.93
N SER A 231 -12.69 7.44 -4.12
CA SER A 231 -12.84 6.30 -3.22
C SER A 231 -12.76 4.97 -3.95
N ALA A 232 -12.36 3.93 -3.22
CA ALA A 232 -12.42 2.55 -3.68
C ALA A 232 -13.88 2.09 -3.86
N LEU A 233 -14.08 1.00 -4.62
CA LEU A 233 -15.36 0.31 -4.65
C LEU A 233 -15.71 -0.24 -3.26
N THR A 234 -16.99 -0.44 -3.00
CA THR A 234 -17.47 -1.11 -1.79
C THR A 234 -17.60 -2.62 -1.97
N PHE A 235 -17.68 -3.09 -3.22
CA PHE A 235 -17.77 -4.50 -3.58
C PHE A 235 -17.15 -4.73 -4.96
N TRP A 236 -16.74 -5.97 -5.22
CA TRP A 236 -16.23 -6.42 -6.52
C TRP A 236 -17.40 -6.90 -7.41
N ASP A 237 -17.56 -6.32 -8.58
CA ASP A 237 -18.49 -6.79 -9.59
C ASP A 237 -17.75 -7.65 -10.65
N ARG A 238 -17.93 -8.95 -10.57
CA ARG A 238 -17.33 -9.92 -11.51
C ARG A 238 -17.75 -9.68 -12.97
N LYS A 239 -18.96 -9.10 -13.20
CA LYS A 239 -19.50 -8.85 -14.54
C LYS A 239 -18.97 -7.55 -15.14
N ALA A 240 -18.63 -6.59 -14.30
CA ALA A 240 -18.04 -5.31 -14.70
C ALA A 240 -16.51 -5.33 -14.67
N SER A 241 -15.87 -6.50 -14.78
CA SER A 241 -14.42 -6.67 -14.73
C SER A 241 -13.69 -5.64 -15.58
N PRO A 242 -12.62 -5.02 -15.07
CA PRO A 242 -11.84 -3.96 -15.75
C PRO A 242 -11.33 -4.34 -17.15
N ILE A 243 -11.28 -5.64 -17.45
CA ILE A 243 -10.85 -6.19 -18.73
C ILE A 243 -11.80 -5.82 -19.87
N GLN A 244 -13.08 -5.51 -19.58
CA GLN A 244 -14.12 -5.24 -20.59
C GLN A 244 -14.38 -3.75 -20.86
N GLN A 245 -13.79 -2.83 -20.10
CA GLN A 245 -13.94 -1.41 -20.39
C GLN A 245 -12.73 -0.92 -21.19
N PRO A 246 -12.93 -0.49 -22.47
CA PRO A 246 -11.87 0.20 -23.18
C PRO A 246 -11.48 1.45 -22.37
N LEU A 247 -10.17 1.65 -22.19
CA LEU A 247 -9.62 2.92 -21.72
C LEU A 247 -10.10 4.02 -22.67
N PHE A 248 -11.15 4.75 -22.29
CA PHE A 248 -11.39 6.07 -22.87
C PHE A 248 -10.26 6.97 -22.37
N MET A 249 -9.18 7.00 -23.14
CA MET A 249 -8.24 8.08 -23.08
C MET A 249 -9.00 9.32 -23.60
N GLY A 250 -9.50 10.13 -22.66
CA GLY A 250 -9.94 11.48 -22.98
C GLY A 250 -8.74 12.25 -23.52
N ALA A 251 -8.89 12.78 -24.72
CA ALA A 251 -7.96 13.64 -25.42
C ALA A 251 -7.69 14.94 -24.65
#